data_65c59b3a5c4b84ab58606710b12fa3f2
#
_entry.id   65c59b3a5c4b84ab58606710b12fa3f2
#
_cell.length_a   1.000
_cell.length_b   1.000
_cell.length_c   1.000
_cell.angle_alpha   90.00
_cell.angle_beta   90.00
_cell.angle_gamma   90.00
#
_symmetry.space_group_name_H-M   'P 1'
#
loop_
_entity.id
_entity.type
_entity.pdbx_description
1 polymer ?
#
loop_
_entity_poly.entity_id
_entity_poly.type
_entity_poly.pdbx_seq_one_letter_code
_entity_poly.pdbx_strand_id
1 'polypeptide(L)'
;MKKVFFLIFFLLVLSSIYAAEKPFEKVTFVPQWVPQAQFAGYYVALEKGIYKKYGIDVEIVQGGPRVSPIEYLKDKKTDFATMWLASAIQERDRGVKLVNIAQIIQRSSLMFIAKRTSGIQVPADMNGKKVGIWPDVFKIQPEAFFQKYGLKVKKIPQSFSINLFLHGGVDVVLAMWYNEYHLILNAGYDPEDLNTFFFYDYGLNFPEDGIYVLEETFKAKPELCKAFVKASLEGWRYAFENKKEAVEIILKYQKKANIPANSVHQKWMLTVMESIINGNKKKHKYGVLNKEDYDRVIKILKEEALIKKVFEFKDFYKGLDTYVQK
;
A
#
# COMPACT_ATOMS: atom_id res chain seq x y z
N MET A 1 -42.45 -19.42 52.76
CA MET A 1 -41.17 -19.92 52.20
C MET A 1 -41.15 -20.00 50.65
N LYS A 2 -42.22 -20.36 49.96
CA LYS A 2 -42.23 -20.48 48.46
C LYS A 2 -42.10 -19.15 47.68
N LYS A 3 -42.52 -18.01 48.25
CA LYS A 3 -42.42 -16.70 47.58
C LYS A 3 -41.02 -16.06 47.61
N VAL A 4 -40.18 -16.39 48.58
CA VAL A 4 -38.82 -15.88 48.72
C VAL A 4 -37.87 -16.61 47.74
N PHE A 5 -38.12 -17.89 47.48
CA PHE A 5 -37.32 -18.69 46.53
C PHE A 5 -37.50 -18.23 45.06
N PHE A 6 -38.69 -17.72 44.71
CA PHE A 6 -38.97 -17.23 43.36
C PHE A 6 -38.31 -15.86 43.07
N LEU A 7 -38.17 -15.03 44.09
CA LEU A 7 -37.54 -13.71 43.99
C LEU A 7 -36.00 -13.81 43.81
N ILE A 8 -35.39 -14.78 44.50
CA ILE A 8 -33.92 -15.03 44.39
C ILE A 8 -33.57 -15.64 43.03
N PHE A 9 -34.42 -16.52 42.48
CA PHE A 9 -34.22 -17.09 41.16
C PHE A 9 -34.35 -16.04 40.03
N PHE A 10 -35.27 -15.07 40.16
CA PHE A 10 -35.46 -13.97 39.22
C PHE A 10 -34.33 -12.96 39.26
N LEU A 11 -33.70 -12.70 40.39
CA LEU A 11 -32.52 -11.85 40.55
C LEU A 11 -31.26 -12.51 40.00
N LEU A 12 -31.10 -13.85 40.05
CA LEU A 12 -29.99 -14.58 39.47
C LEU A 12 -30.06 -14.66 37.92
N VAL A 13 -31.28 -14.64 37.34
CA VAL A 13 -31.46 -14.60 35.87
C VAL A 13 -31.19 -13.20 35.27
N LEU A 14 -31.45 -12.13 36.05
CA LEU A 14 -31.15 -10.75 35.61
C LEU A 14 -29.67 -10.39 35.71
N SER A 15 -28.87 -11.09 36.51
CA SER A 15 -27.42 -10.89 36.59
C SER A 15 -26.64 -11.53 35.43
N SER A 16 -27.29 -12.39 34.64
CA SER A 16 -26.65 -13.09 33.49
C SER A 16 -26.69 -12.29 32.17
N ILE A 17 -27.30 -11.10 32.13
CA ILE A 17 -27.53 -10.36 30.87
C ILE A 17 -26.57 -9.17 30.70
N TYR A 18 -25.79 -8.82 31.73
CA TYR A 18 -24.71 -7.85 31.58
C TYR A 18 -23.37 -8.56 31.34
N ALA A 19 -23.25 -9.24 30.21
CA ALA A 19 -21.94 -9.44 29.63
C ALA A 19 -21.45 -8.04 29.18
N ALA A 20 -20.65 -7.39 30.03
CA ALA A 20 -20.02 -6.13 29.65
C ALA A 20 -19.34 -6.32 28.30
N GLU A 21 -19.82 -5.65 27.26
CA GLU A 21 -19.16 -5.69 25.95
C GLU A 21 -17.70 -5.32 26.19
N LYS A 22 -16.80 -6.22 25.79
CA LYS A 22 -15.37 -5.99 25.92
C LYS A 22 -15.06 -4.70 25.15
N PRO A 23 -14.48 -3.68 25.80
CA PRO A 23 -14.22 -2.41 25.12
C PRO A 23 -13.33 -2.65 23.89
N PHE A 24 -13.64 -1.97 22.79
CA PHE A 24 -12.82 -2.04 21.57
C PHE A 24 -11.38 -1.64 21.89
N GLU A 25 -10.42 -2.38 21.37
CA GLU A 25 -9.02 -2.00 21.47
C GLU A 25 -8.74 -0.83 20.51
N LYS A 26 -8.34 0.31 21.06
CA LYS A 26 -8.02 1.50 20.27
C LYS A 26 -6.70 1.32 19.60
N VAL A 27 -6.64 1.59 18.30
CA VAL A 27 -5.44 1.51 17.46
C VAL A 27 -5.35 2.68 16.49
N THR A 28 -4.14 3.07 16.19
CA THR A 28 -3.84 4.10 15.20
C THR A 28 -3.19 3.49 13.97
N PHE A 29 -3.56 4.01 12.79
CA PHE A 29 -3.03 3.56 11.50
C PHE A 29 -2.68 4.75 10.62
N VAL A 30 -1.50 4.75 10.01
CA VAL A 30 -1.07 5.76 9.04
C VAL A 30 -0.83 5.14 7.66
N PRO A 31 -1.65 5.49 6.65
CA PRO A 31 -1.33 5.23 5.25
C PRO A 31 -0.14 6.08 4.82
N GLN A 32 0.71 5.56 3.92
CA GLN A 32 1.91 6.30 3.49
C GLN A 32 1.63 7.53 2.61
N TRP A 33 0.40 7.71 2.13
CA TRP A 33 0.04 8.83 1.26
C TRP A 33 -1.29 9.46 1.67
N VAL A 34 -1.68 10.52 0.97
CA VAL A 34 -2.94 11.22 1.18
C VAL A 34 -4.16 10.33 0.93
N PRO A 35 -5.33 10.65 1.50
CA PRO A 35 -6.57 9.93 1.20
C PRO A 35 -6.85 9.89 -0.29
N GLN A 36 -6.87 8.69 -0.85
CA GLN A 36 -7.22 8.41 -2.24
C GLN A 36 -7.59 6.92 -2.40
N ALA A 37 -8.12 6.52 -3.54
CA ALA A 37 -8.62 5.15 -3.74
C ALA A 37 -7.53 4.07 -3.60
N GLN A 38 -6.24 4.45 -3.63
CA GLN A 38 -5.10 3.59 -3.24
C GLN A 38 -5.24 3.02 -1.82
N PHE A 39 -6.02 3.66 -0.96
CA PHE A 39 -6.24 3.23 0.43
C PHE A 39 -7.71 2.92 0.73
N ALA A 40 -8.54 2.74 -0.31
CA ALA A 40 -9.99 2.62 -0.17
C ALA A 40 -10.40 1.53 0.83
N GLY A 41 -9.73 0.37 0.82
CA GLY A 41 -10.07 -0.74 1.70
C GLY A 41 -10.04 -0.38 3.19
N TYR A 42 -9.08 0.44 3.60
CA TYR A 42 -8.94 0.87 5.00
C TYR A 42 -10.05 1.86 5.40
N TYR A 43 -10.33 2.85 4.55
CA TYR A 43 -11.40 3.83 4.80
C TYR A 43 -12.78 3.18 4.77
N VAL A 44 -12.99 2.21 3.88
CA VAL A 44 -14.21 1.40 3.83
C VAL A 44 -14.35 0.55 5.10
N ALA A 45 -13.27 -0.12 5.54
CA ALA A 45 -13.29 -0.90 6.77
C ALA A 45 -13.67 -0.04 7.99
N LEU A 46 -13.20 1.21 8.03
CA LEU A 46 -13.56 2.17 9.07
C LEU A 46 -15.03 2.59 8.99
N GLU A 47 -15.49 3.10 7.84
CA GLU A 47 -16.84 3.64 7.66
C GLU A 47 -17.95 2.57 7.76
N LYS A 48 -17.65 1.35 7.34
CA LYS A 48 -18.60 0.22 7.42
C LYS A 48 -18.56 -0.50 8.78
N GLY A 49 -17.77 -0.01 9.74
CA GLY A 49 -17.65 -0.64 11.05
C GLY A 49 -16.99 -2.02 11.02
N ILE A 50 -16.28 -2.37 9.94
CA ILE A 50 -15.63 -3.68 9.80
C ILE A 50 -14.55 -3.84 10.89
N TYR A 51 -13.78 -2.79 11.19
CA TYR A 51 -12.81 -2.83 12.29
C TYR A 51 -13.48 -3.16 13.63
N LYS A 52 -14.63 -2.53 13.93
CA LYS A 52 -15.39 -2.81 15.16
C LYS A 52 -15.91 -4.25 15.23
N LYS A 53 -16.32 -4.83 14.10
CA LYS A 53 -16.67 -6.26 13.99
C LYS A 53 -15.53 -7.18 14.47
N TYR A 54 -14.28 -6.76 14.28
CA TYR A 54 -13.09 -7.47 14.73
C TYR A 54 -12.58 -7.03 16.12
N GLY A 55 -13.38 -6.25 16.86
CA GLY A 55 -13.08 -5.84 18.25
C GLY A 55 -12.08 -4.68 18.35
N ILE A 56 -11.83 -3.94 17.28
CA ILE A 56 -10.89 -2.83 17.24
C ILE A 56 -11.56 -1.52 16.83
N ASP A 57 -11.13 -0.42 17.43
CA ASP A 57 -11.54 0.95 17.12
C ASP A 57 -10.34 1.68 16.49
N VAL A 58 -10.39 1.87 15.17
CA VAL A 58 -9.25 2.38 14.39
C VAL A 58 -9.39 3.87 14.15
N GLU A 59 -8.33 4.61 14.47
CA GLU A 59 -8.13 5.98 14.01
C GLU A 59 -7.15 5.97 12.82
N ILE A 60 -7.59 6.47 11.66
CA ILE A 60 -6.70 6.65 10.50
C ILE A 60 -6.10 8.05 10.56
N VAL A 61 -4.81 8.11 10.85
CA VAL A 61 -4.01 9.33 10.80
C VAL A 61 -3.75 9.69 9.33
N GLN A 62 -3.94 10.94 8.96
CA GLN A 62 -3.73 11.37 7.58
C GLN A 62 -2.25 11.24 7.17
N GLY A 63 -1.99 10.41 6.14
CA GLY A 63 -0.70 10.32 5.49
C GLY A 63 -0.44 11.45 4.48
N GLY A 64 0.71 11.40 3.81
CA GLY A 64 1.05 12.37 2.77
C GLY A 64 2.55 12.64 2.64
N PRO A 65 2.98 13.50 1.71
CA PRO A 65 4.39 13.69 1.36
C PRO A 65 5.26 14.25 2.51
N ARG A 66 4.64 14.81 3.56
CA ARG A 66 5.34 15.31 4.76
C ARG A 66 5.18 14.40 5.98
N VAL A 67 4.55 13.24 5.82
CA VAL A 67 4.34 12.25 6.88
C VAL A 67 5.24 11.06 6.58
N SER A 68 6.14 10.74 7.50
CA SER A 68 6.99 9.55 7.43
C SER A 68 6.35 8.42 8.25
N PRO A 69 5.76 7.40 7.63
CA PRO A 69 5.12 6.31 8.37
C PRO A 69 6.09 5.60 9.33
N ILE A 70 7.37 5.46 8.94
CA ILE A 70 8.36 4.82 9.78
C ILE A 70 8.70 5.63 11.03
N GLU A 71 8.77 6.96 10.93
CA GLU A 71 9.00 7.81 12.11
C GLU A 71 7.79 7.76 13.05
N TYR A 72 6.56 7.70 12.51
CA TYR A 72 5.36 7.52 13.31
C TYR A 72 5.35 6.19 14.07
N LEU A 73 5.80 5.09 13.44
CA LEU A 73 5.97 3.79 14.12
C LEU A 73 7.04 3.86 15.20
N LYS A 74 8.22 4.41 14.90
CA LYS A 74 9.35 4.54 15.85
C LYS A 74 8.98 5.38 17.08
N ASP A 75 8.28 6.48 16.84
CA ASP A 75 7.81 7.39 17.89
C ASP A 75 6.57 6.87 18.64
N LYS A 76 6.06 5.67 18.27
CA LYS A 76 4.83 5.08 18.83
C LYS A 76 3.60 5.99 18.69
N LYS A 77 3.60 6.84 17.65
CA LYS A 77 2.45 7.69 17.28
C LYS A 77 1.41 6.91 16.47
N THR A 78 1.78 5.73 15.96
CA THR A 78 0.90 4.81 15.27
C THR A 78 1.26 3.37 15.60
N ASP A 79 0.25 2.49 15.61
CA ASP A 79 0.43 1.05 15.81
C ASP A 79 0.72 0.35 14.48
N PHE A 80 0.09 0.80 13.40
CA PHE A 80 0.17 0.23 12.06
C PHE A 80 0.50 1.30 11.02
N ALA A 81 1.25 0.91 9.99
CA ALA A 81 1.54 1.81 8.87
C ALA A 81 1.58 1.03 7.54
N THR A 82 1.32 1.72 6.42
CA THR A 82 1.69 1.18 5.12
C THR A 82 3.03 1.75 4.66
N MET A 83 3.82 0.91 4.00
CA MET A 83 5.07 1.29 3.34
C MET A 83 5.32 0.38 2.13
N TRP A 84 6.15 0.84 1.21
CA TRP A 84 6.66 -0.02 0.15
C TRP A 84 7.64 -1.06 0.70
N LEU A 85 7.62 -2.25 0.12
CA LEU A 85 8.50 -3.35 0.54
C LEU A 85 9.98 -2.94 0.56
N ALA A 86 10.45 -2.29 -0.50
CA ALA A 86 11.85 -1.84 -0.59
C ALA A 86 12.22 -0.84 0.53
N SER A 87 11.32 0.11 0.84
CA SER A 87 11.51 1.06 1.94
C SER A 87 11.60 0.35 3.28
N ALA A 88 10.69 -0.58 3.54
CA ALA A 88 10.65 -1.31 4.80
C ALA A 88 11.91 -2.17 5.02
N ILE A 89 12.43 -2.79 3.95
CA ILE A 89 13.68 -3.54 4.00
C ILE A 89 14.87 -2.60 4.31
N GLN A 90 14.93 -1.42 3.68
CA GLN A 90 15.97 -0.44 3.98
C GLN A 90 15.91 0.07 5.43
N GLU A 91 14.71 0.33 5.96
CA GLU A 91 14.56 0.74 7.36
C GLU A 91 15.00 -0.37 8.33
N ARG A 92 14.74 -1.63 7.98
CA ARG A 92 15.24 -2.76 8.76
C ARG A 92 16.77 -2.84 8.72
N ASP A 93 17.39 -2.55 7.57
CA ASP A 93 18.87 -2.48 7.45
C ASP A 93 19.47 -1.37 8.30
N ARG A 94 18.77 -0.24 8.46
CA ARG A 94 19.11 0.86 9.37
C ARG A 94 18.91 0.53 10.84
N GLY A 95 18.37 -0.67 11.16
CA GLY A 95 18.23 -1.17 12.53
C GLY A 95 16.82 -1.07 13.12
N VAL A 96 15.84 -0.57 12.37
CA VAL A 96 14.45 -0.54 12.83
C VAL A 96 13.88 -1.96 12.83
N LYS A 97 13.50 -2.45 14.00
CA LYS A 97 12.90 -3.78 14.14
C LYS A 97 11.43 -3.74 13.75
N LEU A 98 11.14 -3.81 12.45
CA LEU A 98 9.79 -3.86 11.91
C LEU A 98 9.53 -5.17 11.17
N VAL A 99 8.27 -5.57 11.07
CA VAL A 99 7.81 -6.75 10.35
C VAL A 99 6.65 -6.41 9.42
N ASN A 100 6.60 -7.10 8.27
CA ASN A 100 5.46 -7.08 7.37
C ASN A 100 4.42 -8.11 7.87
N ILE A 101 3.19 -7.66 8.12
CA ILE A 101 2.10 -8.54 8.58
C ILE A 101 1.06 -8.84 7.50
N ALA A 102 1.08 -8.07 6.40
CA ALA A 102 0.34 -8.38 5.17
C ALA A 102 0.91 -7.58 4.00
N GLN A 103 0.99 -8.20 2.83
CA GLN A 103 1.33 -7.53 1.58
C GLN A 103 0.05 -7.28 0.79
N ILE A 104 -0.35 -6.03 0.68
CA ILE A 104 -1.62 -5.66 0.03
C ILE A 104 -1.42 -5.54 -1.48
N ILE A 105 -0.50 -4.69 -1.93
CA ILE A 105 -0.22 -4.50 -3.36
C ILE A 105 0.86 -5.47 -3.80
N GLN A 106 0.45 -6.47 -4.61
CA GLN A 106 1.30 -7.57 -5.04
C GLN A 106 2.11 -7.26 -6.30
N ARG A 107 1.52 -6.46 -7.19
CA ARG A 107 2.13 -6.09 -8.47
C ARG A 107 2.50 -4.62 -8.46
N SER A 108 3.75 -4.31 -8.81
CA SER A 108 4.16 -2.92 -9.00
C SER A 108 3.36 -2.26 -10.13
N SER A 109 2.86 -1.08 -9.84
CA SER A 109 2.18 -0.20 -10.80
C SER A 109 3.13 0.81 -11.44
N LEU A 110 4.39 0.85 -10.97
CA LEU A 110 5.38 1.80 -11.42
C LEU A 110 5.82 1.49 -12.85
N MET A 111 5.91 2.53 -13.67
CA MET A 111 6.27 2.42 -15.07
C MET A 111 6.92 3.69 -15.62
N PHE A 112 7.60 3.56 -16.72
CA PHE A 112 7.92 4.69 -17.59
C PHE A 112 6.86 4.87 -18.68
N ILE A 113 6.65 6.14 -19.08
CA ILE A 113 5.77 6.52 -20.17
C ILE A 113 6.53 7.45 -21.11
N ALA A 114 6.49 7.17 -22.40
CA ALA A 114 6.99 8.03 -23.46
C ALA A 114 5.86 8.34 -24.46
N LYS A 115 5.91 9.51 -25.11
CA LYS A 115 5.01 9.77 -26.23
C LYS A 115 5.41 8.88 -27.41
N ARG A 116 4.45 8.29 -28.12
CA ARG A 116 4.74 7.48 -29.30
C ARG A 116 5.53 8.27 -30.35
N THR A 117 5.24 9.56 -30.48
CA THR A 117 5.94 10.49 -31.41
C THR A 117 7.41 10.74 -31.03
N SER A 118 7.86 10.36 -29.83
CA SER A 118 9.26 10.48 -29.40
C SER A 118 10.19 9.44 -30.03
N GLY A 119 9.63 8.39 -30.65
CA GLY A 119 10.38 7.27 -31.22
C GLY A 119 10.91 6.28 -30.17
N ILE A 120 10.58 6.45 -28.90
CA ILE A 120 10.98 5.54 -27.81
C ILE A 120 10.02 4.37 -27.74
N GLN A 121 10.36 3.23 -28.31
CA GLN A 121 9.53 2.02 -28.43
C GLN A 121 10.04 0.86 -27.57
N VAL A 122 11.34 0.79 -27.35
CA VAL A 122 12.00 -0.22 -26.52
C VAL A 122 12.91 0.44 -25.48
N PRO A 123 13.30 -0.25 -24.41
CA PRO A 123 14.19 0.32 -23.39
C PRO A 123 15.46 0.99 -23.95
N ALA A 124 16.09 0.38 -24.96
CA ALA A 124 17.33 0.90 -25.58
C ALA A 124 17.18 2.32 -26.17
N ASP A 125 15.97 2.69 -26.63
CA ASP A 125 15.70 4.01 -27.20
C ASP A 125 15.74 5.14 -26.17
N MET A 126 15.70 4.80 -24.88
CA MET A 126 15.84 5.78 -23.78
C MET A 126 17.28 6.27 -23.62
N ASN A 127 18.26 5.65 -24.28
CA ASN A 127 19.66 6.03 -24.13
C ASN A 127 19.88 7.50 -24.56
N GLY A 128 20.52 8.30 -23.70
CA GLY A 128 20.74 9.73 -23.92
C GLY A 128 19.52 10.64 -23.72
N LYS A 129 18.33 10.08 -23.50
CA LYS A 129 17.06 10.82 -23.33
C LYS A 129 16.96 11.44 -21.94
N LYS A 130 16.10 12.46 -21.81
CA LYS A 130 15.72 13.07 -20.53
C LYS A 130 14.64 12.22 -19.88
N VAL A 131 14.95 11.65 -18.71
CA VAL A 131 14.02 10.80 -17.97
C VAL A 131 13.69 11.43 -16.63
N GLY A 132 12.42 11.70 -16.39
CA GLY A 132 11.92 12.19 -15.12
C GLY A 132 11.99 11.09 -14.05
N ILE A 133 12.58 11.42 -12.90
CA ILE A 133 12.76 10.47 -11.79
C ILE A 133 12.32 11.11 -10.48
N TRP A 134 11.47 10.43 -9.71
CA TRP A 134 11.15 10.79 -8.34
C TRP A 134 12.34 10.48 -7.41
N PRO A 135 12.50 11.25 -6.32
CA PRO A 135 13.55 11.03 -5.34
C PRO A 135 13.30 9.77 -4.48
N ASP A 136 14.25 9.49 -3.60
CA ASP A 136 14.18 8.49 -2.52
C ASP A 136 13.91 7.06 -3.02
N VAL A 137 12.97 6.37 -2.39
CA VAL A 137 12.62 4.97 -2.69
C VAL A 137 12.09 4.77 -4.12
N PHE A 138 11.47 5.79 -4.71
CA PHE A 138 10.89 5.70 -6.05
C PHE A 138 11.95 5.57 -7.16
N LYS A 139 13.21 5.92 -6.91
CA LYS A 139 14.30 5.77 -7.88
C LYS A 139 14.86 4.35 -8.00
N ILE A 140 14.59 3.46 -7.03
CA ILE A 140 15.23 2.13 -6.94
C ILE A 140 14.91 1.29 -8.17
N GLN A 141 13.62 1.15 -8.52
CA GLN A 141 13.22 0.38 -9.71
C GLN A 141 13.69 1.02 -11.03
N PRO A 142 13.58 2.35 -11.25
CA PRO A 142 14.22 3.03 -12.37
C PRO A 142 15.72 2.76 -12.51
N GLU A 143 16.48 2.85 -11.41
CA GLU A 143 17.93 2.60 -11.46
C GLU A 143 18.23 1.14 -11.84
N ALA A 144 17.53 0.18 -11.23
CA ALA A 144 17.64 -1.22 -11.59
C ALA A 144 17.25 -1.49 -13.07
N PHE A 145 16.27 -0.74 -13.60
CA PHE A 145 15.90 -0.80 -15.00
C PHE A 145 17.02 -0.27 -15.92
N PHE A 146 17.60 0.88 -15.57
CA PHE A 146 18.73 1.44 -16.35
C PHE A 146 19.93 0.52 -16.33
N GLN A 147 20.28 -0.04 -15.18
CA GLN A 147 21.38 -0.99 -15.05
C GLN A 147 21.14 -2.25 -15.88
N LYS A 148 19.93 -2.83 -15.78
CA LYS A 148 19.56 -4.04 -16.54
C LYS A 148 19.73 -3.89 -18.04
N TYR A 149 19.46 -2.72 -18.58
CA TYR A 149 19.53 -2.43 -20.03
C TYR A 149 20.75 -1.60 -20.43
N GLY A 150 21.69 -1.32 -19.51
CA GLY A 150 22.91 -0.56 -19.79
C GLY A 150 22.65 0.88 -20.24
N LEU A 151 21.56 1.50 -19.76
CA LEU A 151 21.11 2.79 -20.25
C LEU A 151 21.86 3.95 -19.59
N LYS A 152 22.31 4.92 -20.39
CA LYS A 152 22.88 6.19 -19.95
C LYS A 152 21.88 7.30 -20.25
N VAL A 153 20.99 7.60 -19.28
CA VAL A 153 19.93 8.61 -19.41
C VAL A 153 20.30 9.92 -18.72
N LYS A 154 19.68 11.03 -19.15
CA LYS A 154 19.75 12.32 -18.45
C LYS A 154 18.64 12.36 -17.42
N LYS A 155 18.97 12.08 -16.16
CA LYS A 155 17.99 12.06 -15.04
C LYS A 155 17.58 13.49 -14.70
N ILE A 156 16.27 13.74 -14.74
CA ILE A 156 15.67 15.03 -14.41
C ILE A 156 14.83 14.84 -13.14
N PRO A 157 15.05 15.62 -12.07
CA PRO A 157 14.20 15.57 -10.89
C PRO A 157 12.75 15.84 -11.24
N GLN A 158 11.86 14.92 -10.86
CA GLN A 158 10.44 14.99 -11.13
C GLN A 158 9.69 15.22 -9.81
N SER A 159 8.75 16.19 -9.82
CA SER A 159 7.76 16.33 -8.76
C SER A 159 6.58 15.38 -8.99
N PHE A 160 5.57 15.42 -8.11
CA PHE A 160 4.32 14.64 -8.26
C PHE A 160 3.37 15.23 -9.32
N SER A 161 3.92 15.89 -10.34
CA SER A 161 3.19 16.52 -11.44
C SER A 161 3.65 15.96 -12.78
N ILE A 162 2.72 15.82 -13.72
CA ILE A 162 2.99 15.40 -15.09
C ILE A 162 3.42 16.55 -16.01
N ASN A 163 3.48 17.79 -15.52
CA ASN A 163 3.71 18.97 -16.34
C ASN A 163 5.03 18.93 -17.12
N LEU A 164 6.12 18.39 -16.53
CA LEU A 164 7.38 18.22 -17.23
C LEU A 164 7.22 17.38 -18.52
N PHE A 165 6.40 16.34 -18.46
CA PHE A 165 6.13 15.47 -19.60
C PHE A 165 5.21 16.15 -20.63
N LEU A 166 4.14 16.80 -20.17
CA LEU A 166 3.19 17.47 -21.05
C LEU A 166 3.88 18.56 -21.88
N HIS A 167 4.77 19.34 -21.26
CA HIS A 167 5.47 20.46 -21.88
C HIS A 167 6.86 20.11 -22.49
N GLY A 168 7.20 18.80 -22.59
CA GLY A 168 8.44 18.36 -23.22
C GLY A 168 9.72 18.63 -22.41
N GLY A 169 9.61 18.88 -21.12
CA GLY A 169 10.76 18.99 -20.21
C GLY A 169 11.49 17.66 -20.01
N VAL A 170 10.79 16.54 -20.17
CA VAL A 170 11.32 15.18 -20.21
C VAL A 170 10.76 14.42 -21.40
N ASP A 171 11.56 13.47 -21.93
CA ASP A 171 11.16 12.57 -23.01
C ASP A 171 10.39 11.36 -22.45
N VAL A 172 10.74 10.95 -21.23
CA VAL A 172 10.15 9.83 -20.49
C VAL A 172 9.79 10.30 -19.08
N VAL A 173 8.59 9.96 -18.63
CA VAL A 173 8.11 10.28 -17.29
C VAL A 173 7.96 9.01 -16.45
N LEU A 174 8.34 9.09 -15.16
CA LEU A 174 8.02 8.06 -14.18
C LEU A 174 6.58 8.26 -13.71
N ALA A 175 5.79 7.19 -13.66
CA ALA A 175 4.36 7.25 -13.38
C ALA A 175 3.87 6.01 -12.64
N MET A 176 2.84 6.18 -11.82
CA MET A 176 2.01 5.08 -11.33
C MET A 176 0.85 4.85 -12.29
N TRP A 177 0.58 3.59 -12.61
CA TRP A 177 -0.55 3.22 -13.45
C TRP A 177 -1.89 3.73 -12.90
N TYR A 178 -2.08 3.65 -11.60
CA TYR A 178 -3.31 4.09 -10.95
C TYR A 178 -3.44 5.62 -10.83
N ASN A 179 -2.37 6.39 -10.99
CA ASN A 179 -2.37 7.84 -10.76
C ASN A 179 -1.93 8.63 -12.00
N GLU A 180 -0.62 8.87 -12.19
CA GLU A 180 -0.09 9.77 -13.22
C GLU A 180 -0.46 9.35 -14.64
N TYR A 181 -0.53 8.04 -14.92
CA TYR A 181 -0.98 7.57 -16.23
C TYR A 181 -2.38 8.10 -16.58
N HIS A 182 -3.32 7.99 -15.63
CA HIS A 182 -4.67 8.50 -15.85
C HIS A 182 -4.72 10.04 -15.91
N LEU A 183 -3.82 10.75 -15.22
CA LEU A 183 -3.72 12.20 -15.37
C LEU A 183 -3.24 12.58 -16.77
N ILE A 184 -2.33 11.80 -17.38
CA ILE A 184 -1.87 12.00 -18.76
C ILE A 184 -3.04 11.78 -19.75
N LEU A 185 -3.84 10.72 -19.56
CA LEU A 185 -5.04 10.51 -20.37
C LEU A 185 -6.02 11.68 -20.24
N ASN A 186 -6.26 12.17 -19.03
CA ASN A 186 -7.14 13.33 -18.78
C ASN A 186 -6.58 14.64 -19.38
N ALA A 187 -5.28 14.70 -19.67
CA ALA A 187 -4.65 15.84 -20.33
C ALA A 187 -4.76 15.78 -21.86
N GLY A 188 -5.50 14.80 -22.42
CA GLY A 188 -5.84 14.70 -23.85
C GLY A 188 -4.95 13.76 -24.64
N TYR A 189 -4.30 12.78 -24.00
CA TYR A 189 -3.60 11.68 -24.68
C TYR A 189 -4.48 10.43 -24.66
N ASP A 190 -4.56 9.76 -25.80
CA ASP A 190 -5.12 8.42 -25.86
C ASP A 190 -4.06 7.36 -25.52
N PRO A 191 -4.45 6.15 -25.05
CA PRO A 191 -3.49 5.06 -24.80
C PRO A 191 -2.56 4.77 -25.99
N GLU A 192 -3.09 4.92 -27.21
CA GLU A 192 -2.37 4.70 -28.46
C GLU A 192 -1.28 5.75 -28.74
N ASP A 193 -1.35 6.92 -28.09
CA ASP A 193 -0.34 7.98 -28.19
C ASP A 193 0.88 7.73 -27.30
N LEU A 194 0.81 6.71 -26.44
CA LEU A 194 1.78 6.43 -25.41
C LEU A 194 2.45 5.07 -25.58
N ASN A 195 3.74 5.03 -25.31
CA ASN A 195 4.49 3.79 -25.08
C ASN A 195 4.73 3.66 -23.57
N THR A 196 4.29 2.54 -22.99
CA THR A 196 4.36 2.27 -21.55
C THR A 196 5.32 1.12 -21.26
N PHE A 197 6.15 1.28 -20.23
CA PHE A 197 7.16 0.31 -19.81
C PHE A 197 6.92 -0.02 -18.34
N PHE A 198 6.02 -0.96 -18.08
CA PHE A 198 5.75 -1.43 -16.71
C PHE A 198 6.95 -2.21 -16.18
N PHE A 199 7.53 -1.81 -15.08
CA PHE A 199 8.68 -2.49 -14.50
C PHE A 199 8.39 -3.95 -14.18
N TYR A 200 7.17 -4.28 -13.81
CA TYR A 200 6.71 -5.65 -13.61
C TYR A 200 6.99 -6.54 -14.83
N ASP A 201 6.70 -6.06 -16.04
CA ASP A 201 6.84 -6.82 -17.29
C ASP A 201 8.32 -7.04 -17.66
N TYR A 202 9.21 -6.22 -17.10
CA TYR A 202 10.66 -6.32 -17.26
C TYR A 202 11.34 -7.11 -16.13
N GLY A 203 10.58 -7.87 -15.33
CA GLY A 203 11.10 -8.70 -14.24
C GLY A 203 11.54 -7.90 -13.00
N LEU A 204 11.10 -6.66 -12.90
CA LEU A 204 11.37 -5.76 -11.77
C LEU A 204 10.10 -5.57 -10.92
N ASN A 205 9.38 -6.67 -10.62
CA ASN A 205 8.25 -6.59 -9.71
C ASN A 205 8.73 -6.28 -8.29
N PHE A 206 8.42 -5.08 -7.80
CA PHE A 206 8.61 -4.69 -6.42
C PHE A 206 7.21 -4.49 -5.81
N PRO A 207 6.74 -5.40 -4.94
CA PRO A 207 5.49 -5.18 -4.23
C PRO A 207 5.48 -3.83 -3.53
N GLU A 208 4.35 -3.12 -3.65
CA GLU A 208 4.22 -1.76 -3.12
C GLU A 208 3.73 -1.83 -1.67
N ASP A 209 2.55 -1.26 -1.37
CA ASP A 209 2.06 -1.13 0.00
C ASP A 209 1.82 -2.46 0.69
N GLY A 210 2.61 -2.71 1.73
CA GLY A 210 2.34 -3.70 2.76
C GLY A 210 1.91 -3.04 4.06
N ILE A 211 1.36 -3.82 5.00
CA ILE A 211 1.06 -3.40 6.37
C ILE A 211 2.23 -3.79 7.27
N TYR A 212 2.71 -2.83 8.03
CA TYR A 212 3.88 -2.96 8.88
C TYR A 212 3.58 -2.56 10.33
N VAL A 213 4.27 -3.24 11.24
CA VAL A 213 4.29 -2.93 12.68
C VAL A 213 5.71 -3.08 13.21
N LEU A 214 6.00 -2.52 14.37
CA LEU A 214 7.23 -2.86 15.10
C LEU A 214 7.18 -4.31 15.57
N GLU A 215 8.33 -4.97 15.59
CA GLU A 215 8.45 -6.36 16.04
C GLU A 215 7.98 -6.55 17.48
N GLU A 216 8.19 -5.53 18.34
CA GLU A 216 7.70 -5.53 19.72
C GLU A 216 6.16 -5.51 19.79
N THR A 217 5.50 -4.70 18.94
CA THR A 217 4.02 -4.66 18.84
C THR A 217 3.48 -6.00 18.38
N PHE A 218 4.12 -6.59 17.34
CA PHE A 218 3.72 -7.91 16.85
C PHE A 218 3.84 -9.00 17.93
N LYS A 219 4.94 -8.99 18.72
CA LYS A 219 5.15 -9.97 19.80
C LYS A 219 4.18 -9.78 20.98
N ALA A 220 3.92 -8.53 21.35
CA ALA A 220 3.04 -8.21 22.47
C ALA A 220 1.55 -8.41 22.14
N LYS A 221 1.14 -8.16 20.89
CA LYS A 221 -0.27 -8.10 20.47
C LYS A 221 -0.52 -8.84 19.14
N PRO A 222 -0.19 -10.13 19.02
CA PRO A 222 -0.32 -10.86 17.76
C PRO A 222 -1.78 -10.97 17.30
N GLU A 223 -2.74 -11.16 18.22
CA GLU A 223 -4.17 -11.24 17.87
C GLU A 223 -4.73 -9.89 17.40
N LEU A 224 -4.24 -8.77 17.92
CA LEU A 224 -4.57 -7.44 17.43
C LEU A 224 -4.07 -7.26 15.98
N CYS A 225 -2.82 -7.64 15.70
CA CYS A 225 -2.26 -7.60 14.34
C CYS A 225 -3.10 -8.43 13.37
N LYS A 226 -3.50 -9.63 13.80
CA LYS A 226 -4.35 -10.53 13.00
C LYS A 226 -5.75 -9.94 12.76
N ALA A 227 -6.37 -9.33 13.77
CA ALA A 227 -7.67 -8.68 13.66
C ALA A 227 -7.61 -7.50 12.68
N PHE A 228 -6.58 -6.64 12.79
CA PHE A 228 -6.38 -5.50 11.89
C PHE A 228 -6.21 -5.93 10.44
N VAL A 229 -5.37 -6.95 10.18
CA VAL A 229 -5.16 -7.48 8.83
C VAL A 229 -6.45 -8.07 8.26
N LYS A 230 -7.17 -8.91 9.01
CA LYS A 230 -8.43 -9.51 8.55
C LYS A 230 -9.47 -8.45 8.20
N ALA A 231 -9.64 -7.45 9.08
CA ALA A 231 -10.56 -6.35 8.85
C ALA A 231 -10.18 -5.52 7.62
N SER A 232 -8.89 -5.21 7.46
CA SER A 232 -8.40 -4.47 6.29
C SER A 232 -8.62 -5.24 4.99
N LEU A 233 -8.36 -6.55 4.96
CA LEU A 233 -8.60 -7.39 3.80
C LEU A 233 -10.11 -7.51 3.47
N GLU A 234 -10.98 -7.59 4.48
CA GLU A 234 -12.44 -7.54 4.30
C GLU A 234 -12.87 -6.19 3.73
N GLY A 235 -12.31 -5.08 4.23
CA GLY A 235 -12.56 -3.74 3.71
C GLY A 235 -12.16 -3.58 2.24
N TRP A 236 -11.04 -4.12 1.84
CA TRP A 236 -10.61 -4.15 0.44
C TRP A 236 -11.55 -4.97 -0.44
N ARG A 237 -11.99 -6.14 0.03
CA ARG A 237 -12.97 -6.95 -0.71
C ARG A 237 -14.28 -6.18 -0.89
N TYR A 238 -14.79 -5.60 0.18
CA TYR A 238 -16.00 -4.77 0.13
C TYR A 238 -15.86 -3.62 -0.86
N ALA A 239 -14.71 -2.92 -0.85
CA ALA A 239 -14.44 -1.80 -1.74
C ALA A 239 -14.49 -2.20 -3.23
N PHE A 240 -14.00 -3.39 -3.58
CA PHE A 240 -14.03 -3.90 -4.96
C PHE A 240 -15.43 -4.36 -5.39
N GLU A 241 -16.18 -4.93 -4.47
CA GLU A 241 -17.58 -5.36 -4.72
C GLU A 241 -18.55 -4.16 -4.78
N ASN A 242 -18.20 -3.04 -4.09
CA ASN A 242 -19.07 -1.85 -3.95
C ASN A 242 -18.32 -0.57 -4.37
N LYS A 243 -17.74 -0.56 -5.58
CA LYS A 243 -16.85 0.52 -6.06
C LYS A 243 -17.45 1.92 -5.99
N LYS A 244 -18.76 2.06 -6.27
CA LYS A 244 -19.44 3.37 -6.21
C LYS A 244 -19.38 3.93 -4.79
N GLU A 245 -19.81 3.16 -3.80
CA GLU A 245 -19.80 3.55 -2.39
C GLU A 245 -18.37 3.78 -1.89
N ALA A 246 -17.43 2.91 -2.25
CA ALA A 246 -16.03 3.06 -1.88
C ALA A 246 -15.42 4.38 -2.39
N VAL A 247 -15.75 4.79 -3.62
CA VAL A 247 -15.35 6.08 -4.17
C VAL A 247 -16.00 7.24 -3.41
N GLU A 248 -17.29 7.16 -3.08
CA GLU A 248 -17.99 8.18 -2.29
C GLU A 248 -17.35 8.36 -0.90
N ILE A 249 -16.99 7.25 -0.25
CA ILE A 249 -16.23 7.28 1.02
C ILE A 249 -14.90 7.99 0.84
N ILE A 250 -14.11 7.66 -0.17
CA ILE A 250 -12.83 8.32 -0.43
C ILE A 250 -12.99 9.81 -0.70
N LEU A 251 -13.95 10.21 -1.51
CA LEU A 251 -14.23 11.62 -1.78
C LEU A 251 -14.57 12.42 -0.51
N LYS A 252 -15.28 11.81 0.44
CA LYS A 252 -15.56 12.36 1.76
C LYS A 252 -14.26 12.67 2.52
N TYR A 253 -13.30 11.71 2.54
CA TYR A 253 -12.01 11.87 3.23
C TYR A 253 -11.09 12.86 2.51
N GLN A 254 -11.07 12.88 1.18
CA GLN A 254 -10.35 13.89 0.41
C GLN A 254 -10.87 15.30 0.71
N LYS A 255 -12.17 15.48 0.74
CA LYS A 255 -12.79 16.76 1.13
C LYS A 255 -12.39 17.17 2.55
N LYS A 256 -12.44 16.25 3.51
CA LYS A 256 -12.01 16.50 4.91
C LYS A 256 -10.53 16.90 5.00
N ALA A 257 -9.69 16.35 4.14
CA ALA A 257 -8.26 16.62 4.07
C ALA A 257 -7.91 17.84 3.18
N ASN A 258 -8.90 18.56 2.62
CA ASN A 258 -8.71 19.65 1.66
C ASN A 258 -7.88 19.24 0.43
N ILE A 259 -8.09 18.02 -0.08
CA ILE A 259 -7.41 17.49 -1.26
C ILE A 259 -8.36 17.61 -2.45
N PRO A 260 -7.91 18.19 -3.60
CA PRO A 260 -8.70 18.20 -4.82
C PRO A 260 -9.15 16.79 -5.22
N ALA A 261 -10.43 16.62 -5.48
CA ALA A 261 -11.03 15.32 -5.73
C ALA A 261 -11.74 15.28 -7.08
N ASN A 262 -11.55 14.16 -7.80
CA ASN A 262 -12.22 13.87 -9.05
C ASN A 262 -12.74 12.43 -9.02
N SER A 263 -14.06 12.26 -9.06
CA SER A 263 -14.69 10.93 -8.96
C SER A 263 -14.28 9.98 -10.09
N VAL A 264 -14.05 10.49 -11.29
CA VAL A 264 -13.61 9.68 -12.44
C VAL A 264 -12.21 9.13 -12.19
N HIS A 265 -11.32 9.98 -11.69
CA HIS A 265 -9.96 9.58 -11.32
C HIS A 265 -9.95 8.55 -10.19
N GLN A 266 -10.77 8.74 -9.15
CA GLN A 266 -10.85 7.77 -8.05
C GLN A 266 -11.46 6.42 -8.48
N LYS A 267 -12.42 6.41 -9.42
CA LYS A 267 -12.94 5.17 -10.02
C LYS A 267 -11.88 4.42 -10.81
N TRP A 268 -11.10 5.14 -11.64
CA TRP A 268 -9.96 4.57 -12.35
C TRP A 268 -8.97 3.96 -11.36
N MET A 269 -8.53 4.76 -10.39
CA MET A 269 -7.57 4.32 -9.37
C MET A 269 -8.05 3.05 -8.67
N LEU A 270 -9.31 2.99 -8.20
CA LEU A 270 -9.86 1.81 -7.53
C LEU A 270 -9.90 0.57 -8.44
N THR A 271 -10.15 0.77 -9.74
CA THR A 271 -10.17 -0.33 -10.71
C THR A 271 -8.76 -0.89 -10.94
N VAL A 272 -7.76 -0.02 -11.04
CA VAL A 272 -6.37 -0.44 -11.14
C VAL A 272 -5.90 -1.11 -9.84
N MET A 273 -6.29 -0.55 -8.68
CA MET A 273 -5.97 -1.16 -7.38
C MET A 273 -6.52 -2.58 -7.27
N GLU A 274 -7.72 -2.86 -7.74
CA GLU A 274 -8.25 -4.22 -7.78
C GLU A 274 -7.35 -5.16 -8.60
N SER A 275 -6.86 -4.70 -9.75
CA SER A 275 -5.99 -5.48 -10.61
C SER A 275 -4.64 -5.79 -9.95
N ILE A 276 -3.99 -4.80 -9.32
CA ILE A 276 -2.64 -4.97 -8.75
C ILE A 276 -2.64 -5.62 -7.36
N ILE A 277 -3.74 -5.51 -6.60
CA ILE A 277 -3.92 -6.19 -5.31
C ILE A 277 -4.27 -7.66 -5.53
N ASN A 278 -5.20 -7.97 -6.42
CA ASN A 278 -5.56 -9.35 -6.74
C ASN A 278 -4.45 -10.07 -7.53
N GLY A 279 -3.61 -9.34 -8.25
CA GLY A 279 -2.45 -9.86 -8.98
C GLY A 279 -2.79 -11.01 -9.92
N ASN A 280 -1.82 -11.87 -10.18
CA ASN A 280 -2.05 -13.16 -10.82
C ASN A 280 -2.51 -14.17 -9.75
N LYS A 281 -3.82 -14.43 -9.67
CA LYS A 281 -4.45 -15.33 -8.67
C LYS A 281 -3.81 -16.73 -8.61
N LYS A 282 -3.12 -17.19 -9.68
CA LYS A 282 -2.39 -18.45 -9.69
C LYS A 282 -1.06 -18.39 -8.94
N LYS A 283 -0.45 -17.19 -8.83
CA LYS A 283 0.87 -17.00 -8.21
C LYS A 283 0.81 -16.28 -6.86
N HIS A 284 -0.19 -15.46 -6.61
CA HIS A 284 -0.26 -14.61 -5.43
C HIS A 284 -1.50 -14.90 -4.60
N LYS A 285 -1.30 -15.11 -3.30
CA LYS A 285 -2.39 -15.17 -2.33
C LYS A 285 -2.68 -13.78 -1.81
N TYR A 286 -3.95 -13.43 -1.72
CA TYR A 286 -4.42 -12.13 -1.24
C TYR A 286 -3.90 -11.83 0.17
N GLY A 287 -3.23 -10.70 0.33
CA GLY A 287 -2.63 -10.26 1.59
C GLY A 287 -1.32 -10.96 1.99
N VAL A 288 -0.77 -11.86 1.15
CA VAL A 288 0.44 -12.64 1.46
C VAL A 288 1.63 -12.10 0.67
N LEU A 289 2.76 -11.84 1.35
CA LEU A 289 4.01 -11.50 0.67
C LEU A 289 4.59 -12.75 -0.01
N ASN A 290 4.79 -12.66 -1.32
CA ASN A 290 5.42 -13.72 -2.08
C ASN A 290 6.94 -13.74 -1.81
N LYS A 291 7.48 -14.92 -1.47
CA LYS A 291 8.91 -15.06 -1.15
C LYS A 291 9.82 -14.74 -2.34
N GLU A 292 9.42 -15.13 -3.56
CA GLU A 292 10.21 -14.85 -4.77
C GLU A 292 10.33 -13.34 -5.03
N ASP A 293 9.25 -12.59 -4.80
CA ASP A 293 9.26 -11.13 -4.92
C ASP A 293 10.11 -10.49 -3.83
N TYR A 294 10.03 -10.97 -2.59
CA TYR A 294 10.89 -10.53 -1.50
C TYR A 294 12.38 -10.76 -1.82
N ASP A 295 12.74 -11.97 -2.24
CA ASP A 295 14.11 -12.36 -2.57
C ASP A 295 14.66 -11.49 -3.73
N ARG A 296 13.81 -11.21 -4.74
CA ARG A 296 14.15 -10.31 -5.85
C ARG A 296 14.48 -8.90 -5.36
N VAL A 297 13.64 -8.34 -4.49
CA VAL A 297 13.85 -6.98 -3.93
C VAL A 297 15.13 -6.96 -3.10
N ILE A 298 15.35 -7.93 -2.21
CA ILE A 298 16.60 -8.07 -1.42
C ILE A 298 17.82 -8.11 -2.33
N LYS A 299 17.77 -8.95 -3.38
CA LYS A 299 18.87 -9.10 -4.33
C LYS A 299 19.22 -7.75 -4.97
N ILE A 300 18.24 -7.06 -5.53
CA ILE A 300 18.47 -5.78 -6.21
C ILE A 300 18.95 -4.71 -5.22
N LEU A 301 18.35 -4.60 -4.03
CA LEU A 301 18.83 -3.66 -3.02
C LEU A 301 20.28 -3.92 -2.61
N LYS A 302 20.70 -5.19 -2.58
CA LYS A 302 22.08 -5.58 -2.26
C LYS A 302 23.04 -5.26 -3.39
N GLU A 303 22.67 -5.57 -4.64
CA GLU A 303 23.45 -5.27 -5.85
C GLU A 303 23.67 -3.77 -6.04
N GLU A 304 22.65 -2.95 -5.74
CA GLU A 304 22.71 -1.48 -5.76
C GLU A 304 23.38 -0.87 -4.51
N ALA A 305 23.92 -1.69 -3.60
CA ALA A 305 24.52 -1.24 -2.33
C ALA A 305 23.57 -0.38 -1.46
N LEU A 306 22.25 -0.56 -1.59
CA LEU A 306 21.21 0.17 -0.86
C LEU A 306 20.91 -0.47 0.50
N ILE A 307 21.35 -1.71 0.73
CA ILE A 307 21.34 -2.41 2.02
C ILE A 307 22.68 -3.12 2.24
N LYS A 308 23.07 -3.26 3.52
CA LYS A 308 24.26 -3.98 3.94
C LYS A 308 23.97 -5.42 4.35
N LYS A 309 22.80 -5.64 4.97
CA LYS A 309 22.37 -6.93 5.54
C LYS A 309 21.30 -7.57 4.67
N VAL A 310 21.30 -8.89 4.63
CA VAL A 310 20.21 -9.70 4.08
C VAL A 310 19.43 -10.27 5.26
N PHE A 311 18.11 -10.16 5.22
CA PHE A 311 17.25 -10.67 6.27
C PHE A 311 16.52 -11.91 5.77
N GLU A 312 16.39 -12.90 6.63
CA GLU A 312 15.60 -14.09 6.32
C GLU A 312 14.11 -13.71 6.16
N PHE A 313 13.47 -14.28 5.15
CA PHE A 313 12.05 -14.02 4.86
C PHE A 313 11.16 -14.23 6.10
N LYS A 314 11.38 -15.34 6.83
CA LYS A 314 10.63 -15.68 8.06
C LYS A 314 10.78 -14.68 9.21
N ASP A 315 11.88 -13.90 9.23
CA ASP A 315 12.13 -12.89 10.26
C ASP A 315 11.51 -11.54 9.89
N PHE A 316 11.28 -11.31 8.61
CA PHE A 316 10.68 -10.11 8.07
C PHE A 316 9.16 -10.23 7.90
N TYR A 317 8.66 -11.34 7.35
CA TYR A 317 7.25 -11.56 7.08
C TYR A 317 6.58 -12.38 8.17
N LYS A 318 5.47 -11.85 8.71
CA LYS A 318 4.65 -12.42 9.80
C LYS A 318 3.15 -12.35 9.43
N GLY A 319 2.81 -12.66 8.18
CA GLY A 319 1.44 -12.60 7.69
C GLY A 319 0.52 -13.69 8.23
N LEU A 320 -0.77 -13.63 7.87
CA LEU A 320 -1.81 -14.53 8.39
C LEU A 320 -1.55 -16.01 8.11
N ASP A 321 -0.91 -16.35 7.00
CA ASP A 321 -0.54 -17.71 6.63
C ASP A 321 0.50 -18.33 7.57
N THR A 322 1.30 -17.49 8.27
CA THR A 322 2.26 -17.97 9.28
C THR A 322 1.60 -18.39 10.58
N TYR A 323 0.33 -17.99 10.82
CA TYR A 323 -0.43 -18.37 12.03
C TYR A 323 -1.13 -19.76 11.88
N VAL A 324 -1.19 -20.30 10.67
CA VAL A 324 -1.86 -21.60 10.40
C VAL A 324 -0.92 -22.78 10.61
N GLN A 325 0.38 -22.55 10.80
CA GLN A 325 1.41 -23.61 10.92
C GLN A 325 1.76 -23.97 12.38
N LYS A 326 0.84 -23.73 13.35
CA LYS A 326 1.01 -24.18 14.73
C LYS A 326 -0.07 -25.15 15.14
#